data_a6b070d7c365a6632557127f41ce6cf6
#
_entry.id   a6b070d7c365a6632557127f41ce6cf6
#
_cell.length_a   1.000
_cell.length_b   1.000
_cell.length_c   1.000
_cell.angle_alpha   90.00
_cell.angle_beta   90.00
_cell.angle_gamma   90.00
#
_symmetry.space_group_name_H-M   'P 1'
#
loop_
_entity.id
_entity.type
_entity.pdbx_description
1 polymer ?
#
loop_
_entity_poly.entity_id
_entity_poly.type
_entity_poly.pdbx_seq_one_letter_code
_entity_poly.pdbx_strand_id
1 'polypeptide(L)'
;SRRQRQMCIRDSANMGTTLVAAVAYENGAVITNVGDSRAYYITEAGITRITKDHSLVETMVDHGDITADEARRHPGRNLITRALGRDTNAACDGYIRPMEQGDFILLCTDGLVNTVTDQEMLFEIVHGGDLDTCLDRLLHISKSQGAPDNVTAVLMQKL
;
A
#
# COMPACT_ATOMS: atom_id res chain seq x y z
N SER A 1 1.91 1.42 -24.63
CA SER A 1 2.35 1.63 -25.99
C SER A 1 3.70 0.92 -26.26
N ARG A 2 4.05 0.64 -27.52
CA ARG A 2 5.27 -0.10 -27.94
C ARG A 2 6.58 0.52 -27.42
N ARG A 3 6.66 1.83 -27.25
CA ARG A 3 7.87 2.52 -26.75
C ARG A 3 8.13 2.26 -25.27
N GLN A 4 7.12 2.18 -24.45
CA GLN A 4 7.26 1.85 -23.02
C GLN A 4 7.74 0.39 -22.81
N ARG A 5 7.22 -0.56 -23.61
CA ARG A 5 7.70 -1.97 -23.55
C ARG A 5 9.16 -2.12 -23.98
N GLN A 6 9.63 -1.36 -24.99
CA GLN A 6 11.03 -1.42 -25.40
C GLN A 6 11.99 -0.76 -24.41
N MET A 7 11.56 0.28 -23.68
CA MET A 7 12.34 0.88 -22.60
C MET A 7 12.50 -0.09 -21.41
N CYS A 8 11.45 -0.79 -21.01
CA CYS A 8 11.50 -1.78 -19.92
C CYS A 8 12.42 -2.97 -20.20
N ILE A 9 12.62 -3.37 -21.47
CA ILE A 9 13.45 -4.53 -21.84
C ILE A 9 14.95 -4.15 -21.95
N ARG A 10 15.29 -2.90 -22.25
CA ARG A 10 16.67 -2.47 -22.46
C ARG A 10 17.43 -2.02 -21.21
N ASP A 11 16.74 -1.72 -20.11
CA ASP A 11 17.34 -1.13 -18.90
C ASP A 11 17.04 -1.94 -17.64
N SER A 12 16.98 -3.26 -17.77
CA SER A 12 16.68 -4.17 -16.66
C SER A 12 17.68 -4.09 -15.48
N ALA A 13 18.88 -3.58 -15.71
CA ALA A 13 19.89 -3.40 -14.67
C ALA A 13 19.53 -2.33 -13.61
N ASN A 14 18.60 -1.42 -13.93
CA ASN A 14 18.15 -0.34 -13.03
C ASN A 14 16.64 -0.41 -12.69
N MET A 15 15.98 -1.50 -13.03
CA MET A 15 14.55 -1.67 -12.70
C MET A 15 14.38 -2.09 -11.25
N GLY A 16 13.46 -1.44 -10.57
CA GLY A 16 13.04 -1.80 -9.23
C GLY A 16 11.52 -1.86 -9.13
N THR A 17 11.02 -2.67 -8.22
CA THR A 17 9.59 -2.73 -7.89
C THR A 17 9.39 -2.82 -6.40
N THR A 18 8.24 -2.35 -5.93
CA THR A 18 7.76 -2.60 -4.57
C THR A 18 7.04 -3.95 -4.52
N LEU A 19 6.91 -4.51 -3.33
CA LEU A 19 6.13 -5.69 -3.06
C LEU A 19 5.40 -5.52 -1.72
N VAL A 20 4.11 -5.72 -1.71
CA VAL A 20 3.34 -6.03 -0.51
C VAL A 20 2.57 -7.32 -0.74
N ALA A 21 2.66 -8.25 0.19
CA ALA A 21 1.98 -9.54 0.08
C ALA A 21 1.41 -9.96 1.44
N ALA A 22 0.33 -10.73 1.41
CA ALA A 22 -0.28 -11.32 2.59
C ALA A 22 -0.57 -12.80 2.35
N VAL A 23 -0.28 -13.62 3.36
CA VAL A 23 -0.64 -15.04 3.40
C VAL A 23 -1.58 -15.25 4.57
N ALA A 24 -2.83 -15.60 4.28
CA ALA A 24 -3.82 -15.92 5.29
C ALA A 24 -3.59 -17.32 5.88
N TYR A 25 -3.84 -17.46 7.16
CA TYR A 25 -3.91 -18.74 7.88
C TYR A 25 -5.11 -18.71 8.84
N GLU A 26 -5.37 -19.82 9.52
CA GLU A 26 -6.60 -20.02 10.31
C GLU A 26 -6.89 -18.86 11.28
N ASN A 27 -5.88 -18.31 11.96
CA ASN A 27 -6.06 -17.30 12.99
C ASN A 27 -5.54 -15.90 12.62
N GLY A 28 -5.21 -15.66 11.35
CA GLY A 28 -4.68 -14.36 10.94
C GLY A 28 -4.02 -14.33 9.58
N ALA A 29 -3.09 -13.40 9.43
CA ALA A 29 -2.27 -13.29 8.22
C ALA A 29 -0.82 -12.92 8.55
N VAL A 30 0.09 -13.39 7.72
CA VAL A 30 1.47 -12.91 7.65
C VAL A 30 1.57 -11.95 6.49
N ILE A 31 2.05 -10.75 6.74
CA ILE A 31 2.19 -9.69 5.74
C ILE A 31 3.68 -9.42 5.56
N THR A 32 4.09 -9.19 4.33
CA THR A 32 5.46 -8.80 4.01
C THR A 32 5.50 -7.59 3.11
N ASN A 33 6.53 -6.73 3.28
CA ASN A 33 6.64 -5.47 2.56
C ASN A 33 8.08 -5.15 2.14
N VAL A 34 8.22 -4.69 0.89
CA VAL A 34 9.41 -4.01 0.37
C VAL A 34 8.93 -2.81 -0.46
N GLY A 35 9.25 -1.59 -0.02
CA GLY A 35 8.84 -0.36 -0.69
C GLY A 35 7.79 0.43 0.08
N ASP A 36 6.98 1.20 -0.61
CA ASP A 36 5.96 2.12 -0.12
C ASP A 36 4.51 1.69 -0.41
N SER A 37 4.34 0.52 -1.00
CA SER A 37 3.03 -0.14 -1.04
C SER A 37 2.61 -0.57 0.37
N ARG A 38 1.34 -0.46 0.70
CA ARG A 38 0.87 -0.59 2.08
C ARG A 38 -0.09 -1.75 2.29
N ALA A 39 -0.10 -2.24 3.52
CA ALA A 39 -1.13 -3.13 4.05
C ALA A 39 -1.86 -2.45 5.21
N TYR A 40 -3.18 -2.54 5.20
CA TYR A 40 -4.06 -2.06 6.27
C TYR A 40 -4.85 -3.22 6.86
N TYR A 41 -5.03 -3.18 8.17
CA TYR A 41 -5.99 -4.00 8.89
C TYR A 41 -7.23 -3.16 9.19
N ILE A 42 -8.40 -3.68 8.86
CA ILE A 42 -9.66 -2.96 8.92
C ILE A 42 -10.69 -3.82 9.65
N THR A 43 -11.37 -3.21 10.59
CA THR A 43 -12.47 -3.79 11.35
C THR A 43 -13.61 -2.78 11.43
N GLU A 44 -14.77 -3.18 11.95
CA GLU A 44 -15.86 -2.23 12.25
C GLU A 44 -15.41 -1.10 13.20
N ALA A 45 -14.43 -1.35 14.06
CA ALA A 45 -13.92 -0.39 15.04
C ALA A 45 -12.91 0.61 14.43
N GLY A 46 -12.31 0.32 13.27
CA GLY A 46 -11.35 1.23 12.65
C GLY A 46 -10.40 0.61 11.65
N ILE A 47 -9.50 1.47 11.15
CA ILE A 47 -8.44 1.12 10.21
C ILE A 47 -7.07 1.36 10.85
N THR A 48 -6.14 0.44 10.62
CA THR A 48 -4.76 0.53 11.11
C THR A 48 -3.79 0.14 10.01
N ARG A 49 -2.82 1.01 9.69
CA ARG A 49 -1.72 0.68 8.79
C ARG A 49 -0.81 -0.36 9.47
N ILE A 50 -0.57 -1.50 8.80
CA ILE A 50 0.30 -2.57 9.28
C ILE A 50 1.74 -2.31 8.88
N THR A 51 1.96 -1.96 7.61
CA THR A 51 3.28 -1.81 7.03
C THR A 51 3.85 -0.42 7.25
N LYS A 52 5.18 -0.35 7.33
CA LYS A 52 5.93 0.90 7.34
C LYS A 52 6.55 1.13 5.96
N ASP A 53 6.45 2.35 5.45
CA ASP A 53 6.98 2.65 4.12
C ASP A 53 8.52 2.68 4.13
N HIS A 54 9.12 2.06 3.14
CA HIS A 54 10.56 2.24 2.88
C HIS A 54 10.76 3.47 2.00
N SER A 55 10.53 4.65 2.58
CA SER A 55 10.64 5.95 1.92
C SER A 55 11.53 6.91 2.69
N LEU A 56 12.06 7.92 1.99
CA LEU A 56 12.86 8.97 2.60
C LEU A 56 12.07 9.69 3.69
N VAL A 57 10.83 10.07 3.39
CA VAL A 57 9.97 10.83 4.31
C VAL A 57 9.61 10.04 5.57
N GLU A 58 9.36 8.74 5.45
CA GLU A 58 9.11 7.88 6.61
C GLU A 58 10.35 7.82 7.52
N THR A 59 11.55 7.75 6.95
CA THR A 59 12.80 7.80 7.71
C THR A 59 12.96 9.14 8.44
N MET A 60 12.62 10.26 7.80
CA MET A 60 12.68 11.60 8.40
C MET A 60 11.66 11.76 9.54
N VAL A 61 10.46 11.18 9.40
CA VAL A 61 9.45 11.15 10.48
C VAL A 61 9.95 10.35 11.68
N ASP A 62 10.57 9.20 11.44
CA ASP A 62 11.13 8.36 12.52
C ASP A 62 12.25 9.05 13.32
N HIS A 63 13.08 9.82 12.62
CA HIS A 63 14.14 10.60 13.28
C HIS A 63 13.62 11.87 13.96
N GLY A 64 12.34 12.22 13.72
CA GLY A 64 11.73 13.43 14.24
C GLY A 64 12.12 14.70 13.49
N ASP A 65 12.71 14.57 12.28
CA ASP A 65 13.11 15.68 11.45
C ASP A 65 11.91 16.44 10.87
N ILE A 66 10.83 15.69 10.57
CA ILE A 66 9.56 16.24 10.08
C ILE A 66 8.39 15.51 10.74
N THR A 67 7.22 16.14 10.75
CA THR A 67 5.95 15.55 11.16
C THR A 67 5.34 14.70 10.05
N ALA A 68 4.39 13.81 10.40
CA ALA A 68 3.65 13.01 9.41
C ALA A 68 2.86 13.90 8.41
N ASP A 69 2.39 15.07 8.84
CA ASP A 69 1.69 16.03 7.97
C ASP A 69 2.64 16.73 7.00
N GLU A 70 3.84 17.05 7.44
CA GLU A 70 4.89 17.60 6.57
C GLU A 70 5.37 16.58 5.55
N ALA A 71 5.48 15.30 5.94
CA ALA A 71 5.86 14.20 5.05
C ALA A 71 4.93 14.07 3.84
N ARG A 72 3.62 14.24 4.03
CA ARG A 72 2.61 14.19 2.95
C ARG A 72 2.83 15.25 1.86
N ARG A 73 3.42 16.39 2.22
CA ARG A 73 3.66 17.54 1.31
C ARG A 73 5.11 17.67 0.90
N HIS A 74 5.99 16.81 1.40
CA HIS A 74 7.42 16.89 1.16
C HIS A 74 7.75 16.61 -0.33
N PRO A 75 8.65 17.37 -0.97
CA PRO A 75 9.04 17.14 -2.37
C PRO A 75 9.58 15.73 -2.63
N GLY A 76 10.24 15.13 -1.63
CA GLY A 76 10.79 13.77 -1.70
C GLY A 76 9.85 12.66 -1.26
N ARG A 77 8.54 12.90 -1.14
CA ARG A 77 7.58 11.89 -0.64
C ARG A 77 7.53 10.60 -1.46
N ASN A 78 7.85 10.67 -2.76
CA ASN A 78 7.86 9.52 -3.67
C ASN A 78 9.25 8.86 -3.76
N LEU A 79 10.22 9.24 -2.93
CA LEU A 79 11.55 8.65 -2.94
C LEU A 79 11.57 7.41 -2.05
N ILE A 80 11.55 6.24 -2.69
CA ILE A 80 11.66 4.95 -2.02
C ILE A 80 13.13 4.64 -1.70
N THR A 81 13.39 4.08 -0.53
CA THR A 81 14.71 3.71 -0.03
C THR A 81 15.03 2.23 -0.22
N ARG A 82 14.01 1.38 -0.46
CA ARG A 82 14.15 -0.05 -0.74
C ARG A 82 13.22 -0.47 -1.88
N ALA A 83 13.76 -1.25 -2.82
CA ALA A 83 13.01 -1.83 -3.93
C ALA A 83 13.62 -3.19 -4.32
N LEU A 84 12.79 -4.14 -4.73
CA LEU A 84 13.24 -5.39 -5.33
C LEU A 84 13.85 -5.12 -6.70
N GLY A 85 14.96 -5.82 -7.02
CA GLY A 85 15.62 -5.74 -8.31
C GLY A 85 16.77 -4.71 -8.40
N ARG A 86 16.83 -3.72 -7.49
CA ARG A 86 17.98 -2.79 -7.40
C ARG A 86 19.10 -3.33 -6.52
N ASP A 87 18.73 -3.94 -5.41
CA ASP A 87 19.68 -4.50 -4.44
C ASP A 87 19.61 -6.02 -4.46
N THR A 88 20.77 -6.67 -4.49
CA THR A 88 20.87 -8.14 -4.44
C THR A 88 20.34 -8.73 -3.13
N ASN A 89 20.25 -7.90 -2.07
CA ASN A 89 19.79 -8.29 -0.73
C ASN A 89 18.76 -7.25 -0.21
N ALA A 90 17.68 -7.01 -0.93
CA ALA A 90 16.61 -6.14 -0.43
C ALA A 90 16.00 -6.76 0.84
N ALA A 91 16.23 -6.12 1.99
CA ALA A 91 15.61 -6.54 3.25
C ALA A 91 14.09 -6.39 3.17
N CYS A 92 13.39 -7.45 3.54
CA CYS A 92 11.94 -7.51 3.57
C CYS A 92 11.46 -7.40 5.01
N ASP A 93 10.50 -6.54 5.27
CA ASP A 93 9.86 -6.45 6.58
C ASP A 93 8.69 -7.45 6.65
N GLY A 94 8.52 -8.09 7.81
CA GLY A 94 7.48 -9.07 8.06
C GLY A 94 6.63 -8.69 9.26
N TYR A 95 5.32 -8.89 9.14
CA TYR A 95 4.33 -8.59 10.17
C TYR A 95 3.39 -9.77 10.35
N ILE A 96 2.98 -10.04 11.58
CA ILE A 96 1.95 -11.03 11.90
C ILE A 96 0.75 -10.27 12.44
N ARG A 97 -0.43 -10.52 11.86
CA ARG A 97 -1.67 -9.90 12.30
C ARG A 97 -2.71 -10.97 12.61
N PRO A 98 -3.10 -11.16 13.89
CA PRO A 98 -4.30 -11.92 14.23
C PRO A 98 -5.54 -11.27 13.60
N MET A 99 -6.48 -12.09 13.16
CA MET A 99 -7.74 -11.63 12.57
C MET A 99 -8.90 -12.40 13.18
N GLU A 100 -10.01 -11.73 13.36
CA GLU A 100 -11.29 -12.32 13.74
C GLU A 100 -12.21 -12.42 12.51
N GLN A 101 -13.30 -13.18 12.63
CA GLN A 101 -14.29 -13.28 11.58
C GLN A 101 -14.90 -11.90 11.27
N GLY A 102 -14.96 -11.55 10.01
CA GLY A 102 -15.43 -10.25 9.55
C GLY A 102 -14.32 -9.21 9.32
N ASP A 103 -13.11 -9.44 9.84
CA ASP A 103 -11.96 -8.53 9.65
C ASP A 103 -11.44 -8.54 8.20
N PHE A 104 -10.84 -7.41 7.82
CA PHE A 104 -10.30 -7.25 6.47
C PHE A 104 -8.79 -6.91 6.49
N ILE A 105 -8.11 -7.32 5.42
CA ILE A 105 -6.80 -6.80 5.04
C ILE A 105 -6.91 -6.19 3.65
N LEU A 106 -6.49 -4.93 3.53
CA LEU A 106 -6.35 -4.22 2.27
C LEU A 106 -4.86 -4.07 1.96
N LEU A 107 -4.44 -4.57 0.79
CA LEU A 107 -3.12 -4.29 0.20
C LEU A 107 -3.31 -3.28 -0.91
N CYS A 108 -2.47 -2.24 -0.96
CA CYS A 108 -2.60 -1.23 -2.00
C CYS A 108 -1.27 -0.55 -2.34
N THR A 109 -1.22 0.01 -3.55
CA THR A 109 -0.13 0.88 -3.99
C THR A 109 -0.33 2.31 -3.47
N ASP A 110 0.73 3.12 -3.53
CA ASP A 110 0.74 4.52 -3.14
C ASP A 110 -0.28 5.37 -3.90
N GLY A 111 -0.61 5.02 -5.14
CA GLY A 111 -1.65 5.69 -5.93
C GLY A 111 -3.03 5.70 -5.26
N LEU A 112 -3.38 4.66 -4.46
CA LEU A 112 -4.62 4.66 -3.68
C LEU A 112 -4.50 5.62 -2.49
N VAL A 113 -3.48 5.46 -1.66
CA VAL A 113 -3.34 6.23 -0.40
C VAL A 113 -3.03 7.70 -0.62
N ASN A 114 -2.55 8.08 -1.78
CA ASN A 114 -2.36 9.47 -2.17
C ASN A 114 -3.67 10.18 -2.55
N THR A 115 -4.74 9.41 -2.80
CA THR A 115 -6.03 9.92 -3.29
C THR A 115 -7.21 9.56 -2.40
N VAL A 116 -7.13 8.50 -1.62
CA VAL A 116 -8.21 8.03 -0.73
C VAL A 116 -7.72 8.09 0.71
N THR A 117 -8.48 8.74 1.57
CA THR A 117 -8.15 8.85 2.99
C THR A 117 -8.45 7.55 3.73
N ASP A 118 -7.79 7.33 4.89
CA ASP A 118 -8.06 6.17 5.75
C ASP A 118 -9.53 6.08 6.15
N GLN A 119 -10.20 7.22 6.37
CA GLN A 119 -11.62 7.27 6.74
C GLN A 119 -12.53 6.84 5.58
N GLU A 120 -12.21 7.25 4.35
CA GLU A 120 -12.94 6.81 3.15
C GLU A 120 -12.72 5.32 2.90
N MET A 121 -11.48 4.81 3.05
CA MET A 121 -11.19 3.39 2.96
C MET A 121 -11.99 2.58 3.98
N LEU A 122 -11.97 3.01 5.24
CA LEU A 122 -12.75 2.38 6.31
C LEU A 122 -14.23 2.34 5.99
N PHE A 123 -14.81 3.48 5.60
CA PHE A 123 -16.23 3.61 5.31
C PHE A 123 -16.67 2.70 4.17
N GLU A 124 -15.94 2.74 3.04
CA GLU A 124 -16.30 1.95 1.85
C GLU A 124 -16.14 0.44 2.08
N ILE A 125 -15.15 0.01 2.87
CA ILE A 125 -14.90 -1.42 3.12
C ILE A 125 -15.91 -1.97 4.13
N VAL A 126 -16.21 -1.26 5.20
CA VAL A 126 -17.13 -1.74 6.24
C VAL A 126 -18.60 -1.68 5.78
N HIS A 127 -18.97 -0.68 4.98
CA HIS A 127 -20.35 -0.43 4.58
C HIS A 127 -20.63 -0.72 3.10
N GLY A 128 -19.63 -1.12 2.33
CA GLY A 128 -19.72 -1.24 0.87
C GLY A 128 -20.45 -2.50 0.37
N GLY A 129 -20.67 -3.49 1.21
CA GLY A 129 -21.32 -4.75 0.84
C GLY A 129 -20.33 -5.83 0.42
N ASP A 130 -20.33 -6.25 -0.85
CA ASP A 130 -19.38 -7.23 -1.34
C ASP A 130 -18.00 -6.63 -1.66
N LEU A 131 -16.95 -7.48 -1.66
CA LEU A 131 -15.56 -7.04 -1.80
C LEU A 131 -15.28 -6.34 -3.14
N ASP A 132 -15.90 -6.79 -4.23
CA ASP A 132 -15.70 -6.22 -5.55
C ASP A 132 -16.28 -4.80 -5.63
N THR A 133 -17.49 -4.62 -5.09
CA THR A 133 -18.14 -3.30 -4.98
C THR A 133 -17.32 -2.34 -4.13
N CYS A 134 -16.73 -2.80 -3.02
CA CYS A 134 -15.84 -1.98 -2.18
C CYS A 134 -14.63 -1.48 -2.98
N LEU A 135 -13.96 -2.38 -3.70
CA LEU A 135 -12.79 -2.04 -4.52
C LEU A 135 -13.13 -1.08 -5.66
N ASP A 136 -14.26 -1.30 -6.35
CA ASP A 136 -14.73 -0.41 -7.42
C ASP A 136 -15.00 1.01 -6.93
N ARG A 137 -15.58 1.16 -5.73
CA ARG A 137 -15.81 2.47 -5.10
C ARG A 137 -14.52 3.16 -4.73
N LEU A 138 -13.55 2.46 -4.13
CA LEU A 138 -12.23 3.01 -3.83
C LEU A 138 -11.53 3.50 -5.10
N LEU A 139 -11.58 2.71 -6.19
CA LEU A 139 -11.05 3.11 -7.49
C LEU A 139 -11.80 4.31 -8.09
N HIS A 140 -13.12 4.40 -7.89
CA HIS A 140 -13.92 5.54 -8.34
C HIS A 140 -13.52 6.82 -7.59
N ILE A 141 -13.36 6.76 -6.27
CA ILE A 141 -12.89 7.89 -5.45
C ILE A 141 -11.51 8.33 -5.95
N SER A 142 -10.56 7.41 -6.11
CA SER A 142 -9.23 7.72 -6.61
C SER A 142 -9.27 8.40 -7.98
N LYS A 143 -10.08 7.91 -8.92
CA LYS A 143 -10.26 8.52 -10.24
C LYS A 143 -10.86 9.92 -10.16
N SER A 144 -11.83 10.16 -9.27
CA SER A 144 -12.43 11.47 -9.08
C SER A 144 -11.46 12.52 -8.51
N GLN A 145 -10.44 12.06 -7.77
CA GLN A 145 -9.33 12.86 -7.25
C GLN A 145 -8.19 13.06 -8.27
N GLY A 146 -8.41 12.66 -9.53
CA GLY A 146 -7.48 12.88 -10.64
C GLY A 146 -6.50 11.73 -10.90
N ALA A 147 -6.49 10.67 -10.08
CA ALA A 147 -5.65 9.47 -10.22
C ALA A 147 -4.24 9.78 -10.78
N PRO A 148 -3.38 10.50 -10.04
CA PRO A 148 -2.08 10.98 -10.54
C PRO A 148 -1.10 9.83 -10.82
N ASP A 149 -1.41 8.62 -10.33
CA ASP A 149 -0.59 7.41 -10.48
C ASP A 149 -1.47 6.17 -10.69
N ASN A 150 -0.81 5.04 -11.00
CA ASN A 150 -1.46 3.76 -11.12
C ASN A 150 -1.99 3.29 -9.76
N VAL A 151 -3.21 2.80 -9.72
CA VAL A 151 -3.86 2.29 -8.51
C VAL A 151 -4.07 0.79 -8.64
N THR A 152 -3.53 0.05 -7.67
CA THR A 152 -3.80 -1.37 -7.50
C THR A 152 -4.21 -1.61 -6.05
N ALA A 153 -5.27 -2.39 -5.86
CA ALA A 153 -5.73 -2.79 -4.54
C ALA A 153 -6.18 -4.25 -4.53
N VAL A 154 -5.93 -4.93 -3.42
CA VAL A 154 -6.40 -6.30 -3.12
C VAL A 154 -7.05 -6.27 -1.76
N LEU A 155 -8.30 -6.73 -1.67
CA LEU A 155 -9.05 -6.80 -0.43
C LEU A 155 -9.32 -8.27 -0.07
N MET A 156 -9.04 -8.61 1.17
CA MET A 156 -9.25 -9.93 1.74
C MET A 156 -10.10 -9.80 3.00
N GLN A 157 -11.10 -10.66 3.15
CA GLN A 157 -11.92 -10.75 4.36
C GLN A 157 -11.74 -12.13 4.99
N LYS A 158 -11.70 -12.18 6.31
CA LYS A 158 -11.78 -13.42 7.07
C LYS A 158 -13.25 -13.82 7.24
N LEU A 159 -13.60 -14.97 6.67
CA LEU A 159 -14.96 -15.58 6.74
C LEU A 159 -15.12 -16.39 8.01
#